data_42cd5433f99727895ca163295234c616
#
_entry.id   42cd5433f99727895ca163295234c616
#
_cell.length_a   1.000
_cell.length_b   1.000
_cell.length_c   1.000
_cell.angle_alpha   90.00
_cell.angle_beta   90.00
_cell.angle_gamma   90.00
#
_symmetry.space_group_name_H-M   'P 1'
#
loop_
_entity.id
_entity.type
_entity.pdbx_description
1 polymer ?
#
loop_
_entity_poly.entity_id
_entity_poly.type
_entity_poly.pdbx_seq_one_letter_code
_entity_poly.pdbx_strand_id
1 'polypeptide(L)'
;MAGPTPGFSRRTLFRGTAAGIAVVGGGLAVATPAHASNFYNPFAGRPISDGWQAHLNRGSLGGIDYPMPVGTNLPACGGGSIQNIPNNGTGGHTVTIHHPNGYRSQYMHLSAFVLGNGAVVGAGVVVGRSGGAAGAPGSGSSTGPHVHWHMINPSGQRINPLDYLAGLGGGGRLPKTSTAQDGIPGTIFWKRAQNWLRIEAGYTGPIDGVPGVNTYAAMQRELRDHHGYTGPIDGVPGPNTWAALQRLAARYGYTGPIDGVMGPNSWRGVARFLNEDRWD
;
A
#
# COMPACT_ATOMS: atom_id res chain seq x y z
N MET A 1 67.92 43.97 3.91
CA MET A 1 67.79 42.57 4.30
C MET A 1 66.35 42.32 4.54
N ALA A 2 65.88 41.32 3.93
CA ALA A 2 64.46 41.07 3.60
C ALA A 2 63.47 41.05 4.78
N GLY A 3 62.36 41.75 4.61
CA GLY A 3 61.20 41.71 5.50
C GLY A 3 60.14 40.68 5.03
N PRO A 4 59.23 40.19 5.89
CA PRO A 4 58.30 39.13 5.57
C PRO A 4 57.03 39.61 4.86
N THR A 5 56.56 38.81 3.93
CA THR A 5 55.33 38.99 3.15
C THR A 5 54.06 38.63 3.95
N PRO A 6 52.97 39.39 3.77
CA PRO A 6 51.68 39.06 4.39
C PRO A 6 50.85 38.13 3.51
N GLY A 7 50.20 37.14 4.15
CA GLY A 7 49.29 36.22 3.53
C GLY A 7 47.91 36.82 3.22
N PHE A 8 47.43 36.60 2.00
CA PHE A 8 46.08 37.00 1.55
C PHE A 8 45.05 35.90 1.80
N SER A 9 44.07 36.25 2.59
CA SER A 9 42.78 35.48 2.68
C SER A 9 41.87 35.89 1.53
N ARG A 10 41.47 34.95 0.69
CA ARG A 10 40.45 35.17 -0.35
C ARG A 10 39.14 34.54 0.05
N ARG A 11 38.21 35.34 0.56
CA ARG A 11 36.79 35.05 0.50
C ARG A 11 36.28 35.57 -0.84
N THR A 12 35.91 34.66 -1.75
CA THR A 12 35.25 34.99 -3.01
C THR A 12 33.77 34.84 -2.84
N LEU A 13 33.05 35.95 -2.81
CA LEU A 13 31.57 36.00 -2.94
C LEU A 13 31.26 35.80 -4.43
N PHE A 14 30.56 34.74 -4.80
CA PHE A 14 29.90 34.65 -6.10
C PHE A 14 28.48 35.20 -5.97
N ARG A 15 28.25 36.40 -6.51
CA ARG A 15 26.95 36.87 -6.91
C ARG A 15 26.71 36.40 -8.33
N GLY A 16 25.87 35.36 -8.51
CA GLY A 16 25.39 34.94 -9.81
C GLY A 16 24.08 35.65 -10.12
N THR A 17 24.07 36.44 -11.15
CA THR A 17 22.89 37.07 -11.76
C THR A 17 22.01 35.99 -12.40
N ALA A 18 20.73 35.95 -11.99
CA ALA A 18 19.71 35.13 -12.65
C ALA A 18 19.37 35.73 -14.01
N ALA A 19 19.74 35.04 -15.09
CA ALA A 19 19.18 35.29 -16.41
C ALA A 19 17.91 34.46 -16.55
N GLY A 20 16.74 35.12 -16.61
CA GLY A 20 15.46 34.47 -16.88
C GLY A 20 15.40 33.98 -18.30
N ILE A 21 15.15 32.69 -18.47
CA ILE A 21 14.66 32.11 -19.72
C ILE A 21 13.18 31.80 -19.49
N ALA A 22 12.30 32.59 -20.11
CA ALA A 22 10.88 32.27 -20.21
C ALA A 22 10.72 31.13 -21.22
N VAL A 23 10.43 29.92 -20.77
CA VAL A 23 9.93 28.83 -21.61
C VAL A 23 8.41 28.83 -21.51
N VAL A 24 7.78 29.30 -22.57
CA VAL A 24 6.35 29.13 -22.82
C VAL A 24 6.13 27.70 -23.31
N GLY A 25 5.25 26.96 -22.67
CA GLY A 25 4.65 25.78 -23.28
C GLY A 25 4.64 24.53 -22.42
N GLY A 26 3.46 24.10 -22.06
CA GLY A 26 3.15 22.73 -21.62
C GLY A 26 3.63 22.37 -20.21
N GLY A 27 2.80 22.68 -19.22
CA GLY A 27 3.02 22.24 -17.86
C GLY A 27 3.05 20.71 -17.78
N LEU A 28 4.25 20.13 -17.78
CA LEU A 28 4.49 18.84 -17.16
C LEU A 28 4.26 19.06 -15.66
N ALA A 29 3.07 18.71 -15.19
CA ALA A 29 2.86 18.54 -13.77
C ALA A 29 3.88 17.49 -13.32
N VAL A 30 4.97 17.94 -12.68
CA VAL A 30 5.85 17.06 -11.93
C VAL A 30 4.97 16.52 -10.81
N ALA A 31 4.43 15.32 -11.02
CA ALA A 31 3.72 14.61 -9.98
C ALA A 31 4.72 14.43 -8.83
N THR A 32 4.50 15.15 -7.74
CA THR A 32 5.13 14.83 -6.45
C THR A 32 4.99 13.33 -6.26
N PRO A 33 6.02 12.61 -5.74
CA PRO A 33 5.88 11.20 -5.47
C PRO A 33 4.67 11.01 -4.55
N ALA A 34 3.55 10.62 -5.15
CA ALA A 34 2.32 10.39 -4.43
C ALA A 34 2.57 9.25 -3.47
N HIS A 35 2.36 9.51 -2.21
CA HIS A 35 2.47 8.54 -1.13
C HIS A 35 1.80 7.23 -1.51
N ALA A 36 2.57 6.14 -1.48
CA ALA A 36 2.20 4.80 -1.92
C ALA A 36 1.10 4.13 -1.07
N SER A 37 0.35 4.87 -0.28
CA SER A 37 -0.48 4.34 0.79
C SER A 37 -1.99 4.49 0.62
N ASN A 38 -2.48 5.16 -0.42
CA ASN A 38 -3.91 5.36 -0.59
C ASN A 38 -4.49 4.43 -1.67
N PHE A 39 -4.47 3.12 -1.38
CA PHE A 39 -5.24 2.19 -2.20
C PHE A 39 -6.73 2.35 -1.94
N TYR A 40 -7.54 2.31 -3.00
CA TYR A 40 -8.98 2.35 -2.93
C TYR A 40 -9.60 1.50 -4.04
N ASN A 41 -10.89 1.17 -3.92
CA ASN A 41 -11.64 0.55 -5.01
C ASN A 41 -12.03 1.61 -6.04
N PRO A 42 -11.42 1.65 -7.25
CA PRO A 42 -11.73 2.64 -8.26
C PRO A 42 -13.11 2.42 -8.91
N PHE A 43 -13.75 1.30 -8.59
CA PHE A 43 -15.04 0.88 -9.11
C PHE A 43 -16.11 0.78 -8.01
N ALA A 44 -15.88 1.42 -6.85
CA ALA A 44 -16.84 1.42 -5.74
C ALA A 44 -18.23 1.89 -6.21
N GLY A 45 -19.28 1.18 -5.80
CA GLY A 45 -20.66 1.45 -6.18
C GLY A 45 -21.06 0.95 -7.58
N ARG A 46 -20.15 0.38 -8.38
CA ARG A 46 -20.51 -0.27 -9.64
C ARG A 46 -20.95 -1.71 -9.42
N PRO A 47 -21.90 -2.20 -10.22
CA PRO A 47 -22.26 -3.62 -10.17
C PRO A 47 -21.07 -4.49 -10.57
N ILE A 48 -21.00 -5.68 -9.97
CA ILE A 48 -20.04 -6.74 -10.33
C ILE A 48 -20.83 -7.75 -11.16
N SER A 49 -20.40 -8.00 -12.39
CA SER A 49 -21.01 -9.04 -13.24
C SER A 49 -20.41 -10.39 -12.95
N ASP A 50 -19.14 -10.45 -12.56
CA ASP A 50 -18.44 -11.66 -12.24
C ASP A 50 -17.42 -11.42 -11.13
N GLY A 51 -17.58 -12.11 -10.01
CA GLY A 51 -16.78 -11.94 -8.81
C GLY A 51 -15.58 -12.89 -8.75
N TRP A 52 -14.73 -12.71 -7.76
CA TRP A 52 -13.52 -13.49 -7.54
C TRP A 52 -13.77 -15.01 -7.52
N GLN A 53 -14.76 -15.46 -6.74
CA GLN A 53 -15.05 -16.88 -6.60
C GLN A 53 -15.62 -17.48 -7.89
N ALA A 54 -16.41 -16.74 -8.63
CA ALA A 54 -16.96 -17.18 -9.90
C ALA A 54 -15.85 -17.40 -10.95
N HIS A 55 -14.84 -16.54 -10.97
CA HIS A 55 -13.61 -16.75 -11.78
C HIS A 55 -12.89 -18.03 -11.39
N LEU A 56 -12.67 -18.26 -10.09
CA LEU A 56 -11.99 -19.48 -9.61
C LEU A 56 -12.77 -20.74 -9.97
N ASN A 57 -14.09 -20.72 -9.85
CA ASN A 57 -14.97 -21.87 -10.17
C ASN A 57 -14.91 -22.26 -11.65
N ARG A 58 -14.52 -21.33 -12.53
CA ARG A 58 -14.33 -21.58 -13.97
C ARG A 58 -12.86 -21.93 -14.33
N GLY A 59 -12.00 -22.15 -13.35
CA GLY A 59 -10.57 -22.45 -13.56
C GLY A 59 -9.71 -21.24 -13.94
N SER A 60 -10.21 -20.02 -13.77
CA SER A 60 -9.43 -18.79 -13.91
C SER A 60 -8.58 -18.54 -12.67
N LEU A 61 -7.54 -17.70 -12.82
CA LEU A 61 -6.68 -17.29 -11.71
C LEU A 61 -7.33 -16.22 -10.78
N GLY A 62 -8.61 -15.91 -10.97
CA GLY A 62 -9.33 -14.92 -10.20
C GLY A 62 -9.30 -13.51 -10.83
N GLY A 63 -10.27 -12.71 -10.44
CA GLY A 63 -10.48 -11.33 -10.87
C GLY A 63 -11.88 -10.85 -10.52
N ILE A 64 -12.16 -9.60 -10.80
CA ILE A 64 -13.48 -9.01 -10.64
C ILE A 64 -13.82 -8.24 -11.91
N ASP A 65 -14.97 -8.57 -12.52
CA ASP A 65 -15.45 -7.93 -13.72
C ASP A 65 -16.50 -6.87 -13.39
N TYR A 66 -16.22 -5.66 -13.84
CA TYR A 66 -17.10 -4.51 -13.74
C TYR A 66 -17.64 -4.15 -15.12
N PRO A 67 -18.93 -4.41 -15.40
CA PRO A 67 -19.55 -4.01 -16.66
C PRO A 67 -19.55 -2.50 -16.77
N MET A 68 -19.13 -2.00 -17.93
CA MET A 68 -19.14 -0.57 -18.24
C MET A 68 -19.02 -0.33 -19.75
N PRO A 69 -19.55 0.79 -20.27
CA PRO A 69 -19.41 1.16 -21.69
C PRO A 69 -17.95 1.22 -22.10
N VAL A 70 -17.66 0.81 -23.34
CA VAL A 70 -16.33 0.97 -23.94
C VAL A 70 -15.92 2.44 -23.91
N GLY A 71 -14.66 2.72 -23.59
CA GLY A 71 -14.12 4.08 -23.48
C GLY A 71 -14.29 4.74 -22.12
N THR A 72 -14.87 4.06 -21.12
CA THR A 72 -14.96 4.58 -19.74
C THR A 72 -13.57 4.75 -19.16
N ASN A 73 -13.32 5.88 -18.49
CA ASN A 73 -12.05 6.14 -17.80
C ASN A 73 -11.81 5.15 -16.67
N LEU A 74 -10.61 4.59 -16.63
CA LEU A 74 -10.16 3.65 -15.60
C LEU A 74 -9.16 4.34 -14.68
N PRO A 75 -9.55 4.73 -13.45
CA PRO A 75 -8.65 5.37 -12.51
C PRO A 75 -7.74 4.35 -11.83
N ALA A 76 -6.49 4.75 -11.54
CA ALA A 76 -5.53 3.97 -10.77
C ALA A 76 -6.04 3.72 -9.35
N CYS A 77 -6.03 2.49 -8.88
CA CYS A 77 -6.42 2.14 -7.51
C CYS A 77 -5.41 2.57 -6.44
N GLY A 78 -4.22 2.98 -6.84
CA GLY A 78 -3.12 3.42 -5.98
C GLY A 78 -1.98 4.00 -6.80
N GLY A 79 -1.02 4.65 -6.14
CA GLY A 79 0.16 5.21 -6.79
C GLY A 79 1.14 4.14 -7.27
N GLY A 80 1.87 4.41 -8.36
CA GLY A 80 2.87 3.48 -8.89
C GLY A 80 3.37 3.86 -10.28
N SER A 81 4.12 2.97 -10.92
CA SER A 81 4.60 3.13 -12.30
C SER A 81 3.82 2.24 -13.27
N ILE A 82 3.55 2.79 -14.45
CA ILE A 82 2.73 2.15 -15.50
C ILE A 82 3.58 1.19 -16.35
N GLN A 83 3.00 0.03 -16.64
CA GLN A 83 3.41 -0.87 -17.69
C GLN A 83 2.20 -1.23 -18.56
N ASN A 84 2.26 -0.90 -19.84
CA ASN A 84 1.27 -1.29 -20.84
C ASN A 84 1.68 -2.61 -21.49
N ILE A 85 0.75 -3.55 -21.58
CA ILE A 85 0.91 -4.84 -22.24
C ILE A 85 -0.13 -4.90 -23.38
N PRO A 86 0.28 -4.64 -24.63
CA PRO A 86 -0.66 -4.59 -25.75
C PRO A 86 -1.30 -5.94 -26.10
N ASN A 87 -0.64 -7.03 -25.74
CA ASN A 87 -1.18 -8.39 -25.92
C ASN A 87 -0.83 -9.24 -24.69
N ASN A 88 -1.76 -9.35 -23.78
CA ASN A 88 -1.67 -10.20 -22.58
C ASN A 88 -2.51 -11.47 -22.71
N GLY A 89 -2.42 -12.13 -23.87
CA GLY A 89 -3.20 -13.33 -24.16
C GLY A 89 -4.70 -13.10 -23.97
N THR A 90 -5.34 -13.91 -23.12
CA THR A 90 -6.79 -13.79 -22.83
C THR A 90 -7.17 -12.43 -22.20
N GLY A 91 -6.24 -11.74 -21.56
CA GLY A 91 -6.44 -10.42 -20.98
C GLY A 91 -6.48 -9.26 -21.98
N GLY A 92 -6.00 -9.47 -23.19
CA GLY A 92 -5.95 -8.44 -24.23
C GLY A 92 -5.06 -7.25 -23.83
N HIS A 93 -5.48 -6.04 -24.14
CA HIS A 93 -4.79 -4.83 -23.69
C HIS A 93 -4.88 -4.72 -22.16
N THR A 94 -3.73 -4.68 -21.52
CA THR A 94 -3.63 -4.67 -20.05
C THR A 94 -2.73 -3.53 -19.59
N VAL A 95 -3.21 -2.74 -18.63
CA VAL A 95 -2.37 -1.84 -17.83
C VAL A 95 -2.02 -2.53 -16.53
N THR A 96 -0.73 -2.57 -16.22
CA THR A 96 -0.20 -2.95 -14.91
C THR A 96 0.33 -1.72 -14.21
N ILE A 97 -0.05 -1.52 -12.96
CA ILE A 97 0.55 -0.51 -12.09
C ILE A 97 1.46 -1.23 -11.11
N HIS A 98 2.75 -0.92 -11.13
CA HIS A 98 3.73 -1.43 -10.18
C HIS A 98 3.78 -0.48 -8.98
N HIS A 99 3.29 -0.94 -7.83
CA HIS A 99 3.23 -0.15 -6.61
C HIS A 99 4.53 -0.24 -5.81
N PRO A 100 4.94 0.83 -5.09
CA PRO A 100 6.18 0.86 -4.32
C PRO A 100 6.31 -0.23 -3.24
N ASN A 101 5.18 -0.78 -2.76
CA ASN A 101 5.15 -1.87 -1.79
C ASN A 101 5.32 -3.27 -2.41
N GLY A 102 5.68 -3.35 -3.71
CA GLY A 102 5.88 -4.60 -4.43
C GLY A 102 4.61 -5.27 -4.96
N TYR A 103 3.42 -4.75 -4.63
CA TYR A 103 2.17 -5.19 -5.23
C TYR A 103 2.02 -4.64 -6.64
N ARG A 104 1.17 -5.28 -7.43
CA ARG A 104 0.77 -4.80 -8.76
C ARG A 104 -0.75 -4.85 -8.87
N SER A 105 -1.34 -3.90 -9.57
CA SER A 105 -2.74 -3.98 -10.00
C SER A 105 -2.81 -4.09 -11.51
N GLN A 106 -3.74 -4.90 -12.02
CA GLN A 106 -3.94 -5.08 -13.45
C GLN A 106 -5.38 -4.79 -13.85
N TYR A 107 -5.51 -4.04 -14.92
CA TYR A 107 -6.75 -3.68 -15.60
C TYR A 107 -6.68 -4.29 -16.99
N MET A 108 -7.59 -5.20 -17.34
CA MET A 108 -7.58 -5.95 -18.59
C MET A 108 -8.74 -5.56 -19.49
N HIS A 109 -8.68 -6.03 -20.73
CA HIS A 109 -9.68 -5.81 -21.78
C HIS A 109 -9.85 -4.32 -22.15
N LEU A 110 -8.75 -3.55 -22.16
CA LEU A 110 -8.80 -2.12 -22.45
C LEU A 110 -9.02 -1.86 -23.93
N SER A 111 -9.72 -0.76 -24.26
CA SER A 111 -9.80 -0.22 -25.62
C SER A 111 -8.62 0.71 -25.93
N ALA A 112 -8.03 1.36 -24.93
CA ALA A 112 -6.89 2.25 -25.11
C ALA A 112 -6.04 2.39 -23.84
N PHE A 113 -4.74 2.58 -24.04
CA PHE A 113 -3.81 3.09 -23.03
C PHE A 113 -3.86 4.62 -23.01
N VAL A 114 -3.81 5.24 -21.84
CA VAL A 114 -3.82 6.71 -21.70
C VAL A 114 -2.42 7.27 -21.43
N LEU A 115 -1.58 6.47 -20.74
CA LEU A 115 -0.23 6.87 -20.36
C LEU A 115 0.79 5.90 -20.92
N GLY A 116 2.02 6.38 -21.16
CA GLY A 116 3.14 5.56 -21.62
C GLY A 116 3.76 4.71 -20.51
N ASN A 117 4.58 3.70 -20.93
CA ASN A 117 5.38 2.89 -20.01
C ASN A 117 6.31 3.77 -19.15
N GLY A 118 6.44 3.43 -17.88
CA GLY A 118 7.28 4.15 -16.92
C GLY A 118 6.63 5.42 -16.35
N ALA A 119 5.45 5.85 -16.83
CA ALA A 119 4.75 6.99 -16.25
C ALA A 119 4.45 6.71 -14.77
N VAL A 120 4.75 7.67 -13.90
CA VAL A 120 4.45 7.60 -12.47
C VAL A 120 3.10 8.27 -12.23
N VAL A 121 2.21 7.57 -11.54
CA VAL A 121 0.85 8.01 -11.27
C VAL A 121 0.52 7.99 -9.77
N GLY A 122 -0.40 8.86 -9.37
CA GLY A 122 -1.08 8.79 -8.08
C GLY A 122 -2.40 8.02 -8.17
N ALA A 123 -2.99 7.72 -7.03
CA ALA A 123 -4.34 7.18 -6.95
C ALA A 123 -5.34 8.12 -7.67
N GLY A 124 -6.30 7.56 -8.41
CA GLY A 124 -7.32 8.31 -9.13
C GLY A 124 -6.92 8.82 -10.53
N VAL A 125 -5.63 8.78 -10.89
CA VAL A 125 -5.18 9.17 -12.23
C VAL A 125 -5.72 8.17 -13.26
N VAL A 126 -6.26 8.66 -14.38
CA VAL A 126 -6.78 7.80 -15.46
C VAL A 126 -5.61 7.12 -16.17
N VAL A 127 -5.58 5.78 -16.17
CA VAL A 127 -4.49 4.97 -16.72
C VAL A 127 -4.86 4.26 -18.02
N GLY A 128 -6.14 4.13 -18.31
CA GLY A 128 -6.65 3.47 -19.50
C GLY A 128 -8.11 3.76 -19.74
N ARG A 129 -8.65 3.17 -20.81
CA ARG A 129 -10.09 3.19 -21.13
C ARG A 129 -10.60 1.77 -21.23
N SER A 130 -11.75 1.51 -20.60
CA SER A 130 -12.44 0.23 -20.69
C SER A 130 -12.70 -0.20 -22.13
N GLY A 131 -12.72 -1.50 -22.34
CA GLY A 131 -13.00 -2.12 -23.61
C GLY A 131 -13.88 -3.35 -23.42
N GLY A 132 -13.39 -4.51 -23.88
CA GLY A 132 -14.03 -5.81 -23.68
C GLY A 132 -15.17 -6.11 -24.64
N ALA A 133 -15.46 -5.26 -25.62
CA ALA A 133 -16.40 -5.61 -26.69
C ALA A 133 -15.86 -6.85 -27.44
N ALA A 134 -16.68 -7.87 -27.61
CA ALA A 134 -16.26 -9.14 -28.21
C ALA A 134 -15.60 -8.94 -29.58
N GLY A 135 -14.40 -9.52 -29.77
CA GLY A 135 -13.65 -9.42 -31.01
C GLY A 135 -13.04 -8.04 -31.32
N ALA A 136 -13.23 -7.03 -30.46
CA ALA A 136 -12.60 -5.73 -30.65
C ALA A 136 -11.10 -5.78 -30.35
N PRO A 137 -10.29 -4.91 -30.97
CA PRO A 137 -8.87 -4.80 -30.63
C PRO A 137 -8.68 -4.59 -29.12
N GLY A 138 -7.79 -5.39 -28.50
CA GLY A 138 -7.50 -5.31 -27.06
C GLY A 138 -8.50 -6.01 -26.16
N SER A 139 -9.60 -6.58 -26.65
CA SER A 139 -10.60 -7.27 -25.84
C SER A 139 -10.12 -8.61 -25.27
N GLY A 140 -9.07 -9.21 -25.85
CA GLY A 140 -8.67 -10.57 -25.45
C GLY A 140 -9.81 -11.58 -25.60
N SER A 141 -10.07 -12.38 -24.58
CA SER A 141 -11.17 -13.35 -24.53
C SER A 141 -12.46 -12.81 -23.93
N SER A 142 -12.62 -11.48 -23.83
CA SER A 142 -13.85 -10.88 -23.32
C SER A 142 -15.04 -11.14 -24.25
N THR A 143 -16.21 -11.38 -23.66
CA THR A 143 -17.48 -11.61 -24.37
C THR A 143 -18.39 -10.38 -24.41
N GLY A 144 -18.03 -9.29 -23.73
CA GLY A 144 -18.83 -8.06 -23.67
C GLY A 144 -18.12 -6.94 -22.94
N PRO A 145 -18.63 -5.70 -23.05
CA PRO A 145 -17.99 -4.52 -22.48
C PRO A 145 -17.86 -4.56 -20.96
N HIS A 146 -16.62 -4.68 -20.47
CA HIS A 146 -16.27 -4.64 -19.04
C HIS A 146 -14.79 -4.33 -18.87
N VAL A 147 -14.37 -4.07 -17.64
CA VAL A 147 -12.98 -4.17 -17.18
C VAL A 147 -12.84 -5.34 -16.22
N HIS A 148 -11.83 -6.17 -16.45
CA HIS A 148 -11.38 -7.17 -15.49
C HIS A 148 -10.28 -6.56 -14.61
N TRP A 149 -10.44 -6.64 -13.30
CA TRP A 149 -9.51 -6.06 -12.34
C TRP A 149 -9.07 -7.07 -11.29
N HIS A 150 -7.76 -7.17 -11.05
CA HIS A 150 -7.19 -7.95 -9.98
C HIS A 150 -5.90 -7.31 -9.45
N MET A 151 -5.43 -7.78 -8.31
CA MET A 151 -4.11 -7.45 -7.78
C MET A 151 -3.19 -8.67 -7.82
N ILE A 152 -1.88 -8.39 -7.75
CA ILE A 152 -0.82 -9.40 -7.69
C ILE A 152 0.06 -9.03 -6.50
N ASN A 153 0.29 -9.98 -5.60
CA ASN A 153 1.15 -9.79 -4.44
C ASN A 153 2.65 -9.82 -4.81
N PRO A 154 3.56 -9.47 -3.89
CA PRO A 154 5.01 -9.49 -4.15
C PRO A 154 5.56 -10.88 -4.53
N SER A 155 4.87 -11.97 -4.15
CA SER A 155 5.22 -13.34 -4.54
C SER A 155 4.71 -13.73 -5.93
N GLY A 156 4.06 -12.83 -6.66
CA GLY A 156 3.56 -13.06 -8.01
C GLY A 156 2.19 -13.74 -8.10
N GLN A 157 1.51 -13.97 -6.98
CA GLN A 157 0.19 -14.59 -6.96
C GLN A 157 -0.91 -13.55 -7.17
N ARG A 158 -1.95 -13.89 -7.95
CA ARG A 158 -3.16 -13.06 -8.01
C ARG A 158 -3.89 -13.11 -6.68
N ILE A 159 -4.39 -11.98 -6.26
CA ILE A 159 -5.20 -11.81 -5.04
C ILE A 159 -6.45 -11.01 -5.34
N ASN A 160 -7.50 -11.27 -4.57
CA ASN A 160 -8.73 -10.52 -4.65
C ASN A 160 -8.50 -9.06 -4.20
N PRO A 161 -8.69 -8.06 -5.08
CA PRO A 161 -8.46 -6.67 -4.72
C PRO A 161 -9.41 -6.16 -3.62
N LEU A 162 -10.62 -6.69 -3.52
CA LEU A 162 -11.56 -6.28 -2.47
C LEU A 162 -11.14 -6.81 -1.09
N ASP A 163 -10.63 -8.05 -1.01
CA ASP A 163 -10.08 -8.60 0.22
C ASP A 163 -8.80 -7.86 0.65
N TYR A 164 -7.95 -7.52 -0.33
CA TYR A 164 -6.76 -6.70 -0.09
C TYR A 164 -7.15 -5.33 0.49
N LEU A 165 -8.12 -4.65 -0.11
CA LEU A 165 -8.60 -3.35 0.36
C LEU A 165 -9.31 -3.43 1.71
N ALA A 166 -10.10 -4.47 1.95
CA ALA A 166 -10.66 -4.73 3.27
C ALA A 166 -9.56 -4.92 4.31
N GLY A 167 -8.47 -5.59 3.95
CA GLY A 167 -7.27 -5.70 4.77
C GLY A 167 -6.54 -4.37 5.03
N LEU A 168 -6.70 -3.37 4.15
CA LEU A 168 -6.20 -2.00 4.34
C LEU A 168 -7.12 -1.12 5.21
N GLY A 169 -8.26 -1.65 5.67
CA GLY A 169 -9.25 -0.91 6.46
C GLY A 169 -10.26 -0.10 5.64
N GLY A 170 -10.47 -0.48 4.39
CA GLY A 170 -11.53 0.06 3.52
C GLY A 170 -12.88 -0.59 3.83
N GLY A 171 -13.60 -0.11 4.84
CA GLY A 171 -15.06 -0.28 4.97
C GLY A 171 -15.60 -1.53 5.65
N GLY A 172 -14.78 -2.49 6.05
CA GLY A 172 -15.22 -3.65 6.84
C GLY A 172 -14.53 -3.68 8.20
N ARG A 173 -15.30 -3.91 9.27
CA ARG A 173 -14.72 -4.13 10.61
C ARG A 173 -13.77 -5.34 10.57
N LEU A 174 -12.54 -5.17 11.03
CA LEU A 174 -11.62 -6.30 11.23
C LEU A 174 -12.21 -7.23 12.30
N PRO A 175 -12.29 -8.54 12.05
CA PRO A 175 -12.77 -9.47 13.07
C PRO A 175 -11.90 -9.39 14.32
N LYS A 176 -12.49 -9.64 15.50
CA LYS A 176 -11.72 -9.73 16.74
C LYS A 176 -10.72 -10.89 16.66
N THR A 177 -9.50 -10.69 17.15
CA THR A 177 -8.51 -11.76 17.16
C THR A 177 -8.74 -12.75 18.31
N SER A 178 -8.59 -14.05 18.02
CA SER A 178 -8.63 -15.12 19.02
C SER A 178 -7.43 -15.11 19.99
N THR A 179 -6.38 -14.35 19.65
CA THR A 179 -5.17 -14.23 20.50
C THR A 179 -5.50 -13.74 21.92
N ALA A 180 -6.63 -13.08 22.13
CA ALA A 180 -7.10 -12.71 23.46
C ALA A 180 -7.44 -13.94 24.34
N GLN A 181 -7.73 -15.10 23.74
CA GLN A 181 -8.04 -16.37 24.37
C GLN A 181 -6.85 -17.34 24.36
N ASP A 182 -6.24 -17.56 23.18
CA ASP A 182 -5.17 -18.55 22.99
C ASP A 182 -3.76 -18.02 23.29
N GLY A 183 -3.55 -16.71 23.18
CA GLY A 183 -2.24 -16.10 23.37
C GLY A 183 -1.27 -16.30 22.21
N ILE A 184 -1.78 -16.70 21.03
CA ILE A 184 -1.00 -16.97 19.82
C ILE A 184 -1.30 -15.90 18.76
N PRO A 185 -0.37 -14.98 18.45
CA PRO A 185 -0.58 -13.97 17.42
C PRO A 185 -0.70 -14.61 16.04
N GLY A 186 -1.90 -14.55 15.47
CA GLY A 186 -2.20 -15.01 14.12
C GLY A 186 -2.38 -13.85 13.13
N THR A 187 -2.79 -14.17 11.91
CA THR A 187 -3.00 -13.18 10.83
C THR A 187 -3.96 -12.05 11.24
N ILE A 188 -5.06 -12.37 11.90
CA ILE A 188 -6.04 -11.35 12.36
C ILE A 188 -5.42 -10.42 13.41
N PHE A 189 -4.63 -10.96 14.34
CA PHE A 189 -3.90 -10.16 15.33
C PHE A 189 -3.03 -9.12 14.62
N TRP A 190 -2.22 -9.54 13.66
CA TRP A 190 -1.32 -8.65 12.95
C TRP A 190 -2.04 -7.66 12.04
N LYS A 191 -3.16 -8.04 11.41
CA LYS A 191 -4.00 -7.08 10.68
C LYS A 191 -4.53 -5.97 11.60
N ARG A 192 -5.01 -6.31 12.78
CA ARG A 192 -5.47 -5.33 13.76
C ARG A 192 -4.32 -4.46 14.28
N ALA A 193 -3.15 -5.05 14.53
CA ALA A 193 -1.95 -4.31 14.90
C ALA A 193 -1.52 -3.33 13.80
N GLN A 194 -1.46 -3.77 12.55
CA GLN A 194 -1.15 -2.90 11.41
C GLN A 194 -2.18 -1.77 11.25
N ASN A 195 -3.48 -2.05 11.48
CA ASN A 195 -4.52 -1.02 11.43
C ASN A 195 -4.39 -0.01 12.57
N TRP A 196 -4.15 -0.45 13.81
CA TRP A 196 -3.82 0.41 14.93
C TRP A 196 -2.64 1.34 14.59
N LEU A 197 -1.53 0.77 14.10
CA LEU A 197 -0.33 1.52 13.75
C LEU A 197 -0.53 2.47 12.57
N ARG A 198 -1.45 2.17 11.66
CA ARG A 198 -1.86 3.09 10.60
C ARG A 198 -2.58 4.31 11.17
N ILE A 199 -3.46 4.11 12.13
CA ILE A 199 -4.24 5.18 12.78
C ILE A 199 -3.33 6.06 13.64
N GLU A 200 -2.48 5.48 14.48
CA GLU A 200 -1.76 6.19 15.53
C GLU A 200 -0.29 6.52 15.18
N ALA A 201 0.38 5.70 14.36
CA ALA A 201 1.84 5.76 14.18
C ALA A 201 2.29 5.98 12.73
N GLY A 202 1.38 6.36 11.83
CA GLY A 202 1.71 6.63 10.43
C GLY A 202 2.23 5.41 9.68
N TYR A 203 1.76 4.20 10.00
CA TYR A 203 2.05 3.00 9.21
C TYR A 203 1.41 3.12 7.82
N THR A 204 2.22 2.96 6.78
CA THR A 204 1.79 3.09 5.38
C THR A 204 1.85 1.77 4.60
N GLY A 205 2.20 0.68 5.26
CA GLY A 205 2.23 -0.65 4.66
C GLY A 205 0.85 -1.29 4.52
N PRO A 206 0.77 -2.47 3.88
CA PRO A 206 -0.48 -3.22 3.75
C PRO A 206 -0.97 -3.76 5.10
N ILE A 207 -2.29 -3.89 5.25
CA ILE A 207 -2.93 -4.58 6.39
C ILE A 207 -3.10 -6.06 6.00
N ASP A 208 -1.99 -6.75 5.79
CA ASP A 208 -1.95 -8.14 5.29
C ASP A 208 -1.86 -9.20 6.40
N GLY A 209 -1.56 -8.76 7.62
CA GLY A 209 -1.36 -9.66 8.75
C GLY A 209 0.02 -10.32 8.78
N VAL A 210 0.98 -9.81 7.98
CA VAL A 210 2.38 -10.24 7.96
C VAL A 210 3.25 -9.09 8.47
N PRO A 211 3.70 -9.12 9.72
CA PRO A 211 4.52 -8.05 10.26
C PRO A 211 5.93 -8.06 9.64
N GLY A 212 6.34 -6.93 9.10
CA GLY A 212 7.67 -6.71 8.54
C GLY A 212 8.35 -5.50 9.19
N VAL A 213 9.52 -5.11 8.65
CA VAL A 213 10.33 -3.98 9.14
C VAL A 213 9.48 -2.71 9.31
N ASN A 214 8.63 -2.38 8.33
CA ASN A 214 7.77 -1.19 8.41
C ASN A 214 6.73 -1.29 9.53
N THR A 215 6.17 -2.48 9.78
CA THR A 215 5.24 -2.73 10.88
C THR A 215 5.92 -2.50 12.23
N TYR A 216 7.09 -3.09 12.41
CA TYR A 216 7.84 -2.94 13.67
C TYR A 216 8.38 -1.53 13.87
N ALA A 217 8.82 -0.83 12.82
CA ALA A 217 9.24 0.56 12.93
C ALA A 217 8.07 1.48 13.35
N ALA A 218 6.87 1.26 12.81
CA ALA A 218 5.67 1.97 13.26
C ALA A 218 5.32 1.63 14.72
N MET A 219 5.42 0.36 15.10
CA MET A 219 5.22 -0.07 16.49
C MET A 219 6.23 0.60 17.44
N GLN A 220 7.51 0.64 17.07
CA GLN A 220 8.54 1.30 17.87
C GLN A 220 8.25 2.80 18.05
N ARG A 221 7.75 3.51 17.03
CA ARG A 221 7.32 4.92 17.16
C ARG A 221 6.20 5.07 18.17
N GLU A 222 5.13 4.29 18.02
CA GLU A 222 3.98 4.31 18.93
C GLU A 222 4.39 3.99 20.38
N LEU A 223 5.21 2.94 20.54
CA LEU A 223 5.70 2.56 21.86
C LEU A 223 6.65 3.60 22.48
N ARG A 224 7.42 4.33 21.67
CA ARG A 224 8.24 5.46 22.14
C ARG A 224 7.38 6.59 22.66
N ASP A 225 6.34 6.93 21.91
CA ASP A 225 5.55 8.11 22.19
C ASP A 225 4.57 7.88 23.38
N HIS A 226 4.14 6.62 23.63
CA HIS A 226 3.08 6.32 24.60
C HIS A 226 3.43 5.25 25.65
N HIS A 227 4.50 4.45 25.44
CA HIS A 227 4.79 3.28 26.29
C HIS A 227 6.25 3.15 26.73
N GLY A 228 6.99 4.28 26.70
CA GLY A 228 8.33 4.38 27.24
C GLY A 228 9.38 3.51 26.55
N TYR A 229 9.26 3.31 25.23
CA TYR A 229 10.31 2.73 24.42
C TYR A 229 11.44 3.74 24.22
N THR A 230 12.69 3.34 24.45
CA THR A 230 13.87 4.22 24.31
C THR A 230 14.90 3.72 23.31
N GLY A 231 14.58 2.63 22.59
CA GLY A 231 15.47 2.07 21.55
C GLY A 231 15.39 2.79 20.21
N PRO A 232 16.19 2.37 19.22
CA PRO A 232 16.16 2.90 17.86
C PRO A 232 14.86 2.51 17.14
N ILE A 233 14.42 3.36 16.20
CA ILE A 233 13.31 3.05 15.29
C ILE A 233 13.89 2.38 14.05
N ASP A 234 14.26 1.13 14.15
CA ASP A 234 14.97 0.36 13.11
C ASP A 234 14.11 -0.74 12.46
N GLY A 235 12.91 -0.96 13.01
CA GLY A 235 12.02 -2.02 12.54
C GLY A 235 12.48 -3.43 12.91
N VAL A 236 13.44 -3.56 13.82
CA VAL A 236 13.93 -4.84 14.37
C VAL A 236 13.47 -4.96 15.82
N PRO A 237 12.44 -5.75 16.13
CA PRO A 237 11.92 -5.85 17.48
C PRO A 237 12.89 -6.65 18.36
N GLY A 238 13.37 -6.02 19.43
CA GLY A 238 14.22 -6.62 20.45
C GLY A 238 13.58 -6.55 21.84
N PRO A 239 14.30 -6.97 22.89
CA PRO A 239 13.78 -6.98 24.27
C PRO A 239 13.19 -5.63 24.72
N ASN A 240 13.81 -4.51 24.34
CA ASN A 240 13.29 -3.18 24.67
C ASN A 240 11.93 -2.90 24.00
N THR A 241 11.75 -3.33 22.73
CA THR A 241 10.47 -3.21 22.01
C THR A 241 9.39 -4.04 22.73
N TRP A 242 9.73 -5.27 23.07
CA TRP A 242 8.80 -6.18 23.75
C TRP A 242 8.47 -5.74 25.16
N ALA A 243 9.43 -5.21 25.91
CA ALA A 243 9.16 -4.64 27.24
C ALA A 243 8.20 -3.44 27.16
N ALA A 244 8.34 -2.60 26.15
CA ALA A 244 7.40 -1.49 25.92
C ALA A 244 6.00 -2.02 25.53
N LEU A 245 5.92 -3.05 24.71
CA LEU A 245 4.65 -3.70 24.35
C LEU A 245 4.01 -4.41 25.57
N GLN A 246 4.80 -4.98 26.47
CA GLN A 246 4.30 -5.52 27.74
C GLN A 246 3.73 -4.42 28.65
N ARG A 247 4.31 -3.19 28.66
CA ARG A 247 3.72 -2.05 29.39
C ARG A 247 2.35 -1.66 28.82
N LEU A 248 2.18 -1.70 27.50
CA LEU A 248 0.85 -1.56 26.91
C LEU A 248 -0.07 -2.70 27.37
N ALA A 249 0.37 -3.96 27.25
CA ALA A 249 -0.42 -5.13 27.64
C ALA A 249 -0.85 -5.10 29.12
N ALA A 250 -0.02 -4.53 30.01
CA ALA A 250 -0.34 -4.40 31.44
C ALA A 250 -1.59 -3.55 31.69
N ARG A 251 -1.87 -2.54 30.86
CA ARG A 251 -3.11 -1.76 30.91
C ARG A 251 -4.34 -2.57 30.52
N TYR A 252 -4.14 -3.73 29.90
CA TYR A 252 -5.16 -4.65 29.38
C TYR A 252 -5.09 -6.03 30.04
N GLY A 253 -4.73 -6.04 31.34
CA GLY A 253 -4.80 -7.21 32.19
C GLY A 253 -3.64 -8.21 32.03
N TYR A 254 -2.50 -7.78 31.52
CA TYR A 254 -1.25 -8.52 31.70
C TYR A 254 -0.64 -8.19 33.05
N THR A 255 -0.38 -9.22 33.85
CA THR A 255 0.16 -9.12 35.23
C THR A 255 1.55 -9.73 35.38
N GLY A 256 2.17 -10.18 34.28
CA GLY A 256 3.52 -10.76 34.30
C GLY A 256 4.61 -9.69 34.36
N PRO A 257 5.89 -10.12 34.42
CA PRO A 257 7.03 -9.21 34.45
C PRO A 257 7.18 -8.44 33.14
N ILE A 258 7.72 -7.22 33.24
CA ILE A 258 8.12 -6.42 32.07
C ILE A 258 9.59 -6.77 31.75
N ASP A 259 9.82 -7.94 31.19
CA ASP A 259 11.14 -8.54 30.96
C ASP A 259 11.59 -8.54 29.49
N GLY A 260 10.70 -8.08 28.58
CA GLY A 260 10.98 -8.08 27.15
C GLY A 260 10.87 -9.47 26.50
N VAL A 261 10.31 -10.46 27.18
CA VAL A 261 10.06 -11.82 26.67
C VAL A 261 8.55 -12.03 26.49
N MET A 262 8.10 -12.05 25.24
CA MET A 262 6.67 -12.18 24.93
C MET A 262 6.20 -13.62 25.04
N GLY A 263 5.43 -13.89 26.08
CA GLY A 263 4.72 -15.16 26.26
C GLY A 263 3.22 -15.05 25.93
N PRO A 264 2.47 -16.17 26.02
CA PRO A 264 1.03 -16.16 25.72
C PRO A 264 0.24 -15.13 26.53
N ASN A 265 0.58 -14.91 27.79
CA ASN A 265 -0.10 -13.93 28.64
C ASN A 265 0.14 -12.49 28.19
N SER A 266 1.36 -12.16 27.74
CA SER A 266 1.69 -10.85 27.17
C SER A 266 0.87 -10.61 25.89
N TRP A 267 0.82 -11.60 25.01
CA TRP A 267 0.05 -11.53 23.77
C TRP A 267 -1.45 -11.40 24.00
N ARG A 268 -2.01 -12.09 25.02
CA ARG A 268 -3.42 -11.91 25.43
C ARG A 268 -3.72 -10.47 25.82
N GLY A 269 -2.81 -9.82 26.57
CA GLY A 269 -2.96 -8.43 26.96
C GLY A 269 -2.99 -7.50 25.73
N VAL A 270 -2.03 -7.65 24.83
CA VAL A 270 -2.00 -6.88 23.57
C VAL A 270 -3.24 -7.15 22.74
N ALA A 271 -3.70 -8.39 22.65
CA ALA A 271 -4.88 -8.75 21.88
C ALA A 271 -6.18 -8.13 22.41
N ARG A 272 -6.33 -8.02 23.73
CA ARG A 272 -7.48 -7.32 24.35
C ARG A 272 -7.49 -5.84 23.96
N PHE A 273 -6.35 -5.17 23.97
CA PHE A 273 -6.20 -3.83 23.44
C PHE A 273 -6.59 -3.76 21.96
N LEU A 274 -6.02 -4.62 21.12
CA LEU A 274 -6.32 -4.65 19.68
C LEU A 274 -7.77 -5.02 19.37
N ASN A 275 -8.48 -5.69 20.28
CA ASN A 275 -9.89 -6.03 20.13
C ASN A 275 -10.86 -4.89 20.46
N GLU A 276 -10.37 -3.70 20.83
CA GLU A 276 -11.23 -2.53 20.96
C GLU A 276 -11.78 -2.10 19.58
N ASP A 277 -13.02 -1.64 19.56
CA ASP A 277 -13.74 -1.29 18.32
C ASP A 277 -13.10 -0.15 17.54
N ARG A 278 -12.33 0.71 18.22
CA ARG A 278 -11.59 1.82 17.58
C ARG A 278 -10.48 1.37 16.62
N TRP A 279 -10.11 0.09 16.67
CA TRP A 279 -9.10 -0.49 15.78
C TRP A 279 -9.69 -1.37 14.67
N ASP A 280 -10.99 -1.27 14.45
CA ASP A 280 -11.70 -2.01 13.40
C ASP A 280 -11.54 -1.39 12.02
#